data_67e9514be96b8718b849d5dba653b4e5
#
_entry.id   67e9514be96b8718b849d5dba653b4e5
#
_cell.length_a   1.000
_cell.length_b   1.000
_cell.length_c   1.000
_cell.angle_alpha   90.00
_cell.angle_beta   90.00
_cell.angle_gamma   90.00
#
_symmetry.space_group_name_H-M   'P 1'
#
loop_
_entity.id
_entity.type
_entity.pdbx_description
1 polymer ?
#
loop_
_entity_poly.entity_id
_entity_poly.type
_entity_poly.pdbx_seq_one_letter_code
_entity_poly.pdbx_strand_id
1 'polypeptide(L)'
;MAGAKDNALRIMLVGRTESGKSVTANTILGEQVFDSKIPAQFITKSCQEASQKWKGRDLLIIDSPGLFYTKESQNAILNEIKKYLFTSHHGLHAIILVIQLGCYTQEEQQTVTLIKNLFGEAAMKYMIILFTHKEELEDLSLSNFLENADVNLQRLIKECGERCCAISNSKNTDQAEKEAQVQELVELIDKMVQDNQGAYFTNPAHKGTEVRKRKEEVLKKIYPDHLEIQIVRVEEECAQECKKSMWEKVRKI
;
A
#
# COMPACT_ATOMS: atom_id res chain seq x y z
N MET A 1 -16.65 -9.92 26.80
CA MET A 1 -16.30 -8.56 26.37
C MET A 1 -16.16 -8.61 24.85
N ALA A 2 -17.04 -7.97 24.10
CA ALA A 2 -16.91 -7.87 22.65
C ALA A 2 -15.65 -7.05 22.36
N GLY A 3 -14.67 -7.65 21.66
CA GLY A 3 -13.47 -6.94 21.25
C GLY A 3 -13.88 -5.69 20.48
N ALA A 4 -13.30 -4.56 20.83
CA ALA A 4 -13.49 -3.32 20.07
C ALA A 4 -13.21 -3.65 18.60
N LYS A 5 -14.20 -3.46 17.73
CA LYS A 5 -13.99 -3.56 16.28
C LYS A 5 -12.89 -2.57 15.95
N ASP A 6 -11.77 -3.07 15.44
CA ASP A 6 -10.72 -2.25 14.88
C ASP A 6 -11.35 -1.40 13.76
N ASN A 7 -11.60 -0.12 14.07
CA ASN A 7 -12.28 0.82 13.17
C ASN A 7 -11.26 1.63 12.34
N ALA A 8 -9.99 1.25 12.39
CA ALA A 8 -8.93 1.94 11.69
C ALA A 8 -8.95 1.63 10.18
N LEU A 9 -8.95 2.66 9.36
CA LEU A 9 -8.76 2.58 7.92
C LEU A 9 -7.26 2.60 7.62
N ARG A 10 -6.69 1.48 7.19
CA ARG A 10 -5.26 1.30 6.93
C ARG A 10 -4.96 1.50 5.45
N ILE A 11 -4.17 2.53 5.15
CA ILE A 11 -3.88 3.00 3.80
C ILE A 11 -2.36 3.03 3.62
N MET A 12 -1.84 2.34 2.61
CA MET A 12 -0.43 2.41 2.24
C MET A 12 -0.25 3.23 0.97
N LEU A 13 0.63 4.23 1.01
CA LEU A 13 1.02 5.01 -0.15
C LEU A 13 2.25 4.40 -0.80
N VAL A 14 2.17 4.11 -2.09
CA VAL A 14 3.25 3.57 -2.91
C VAL A 14 3.40 4.40 -4.18
N GLY A 15 4.56 4.36 -4.79
CA GLY A 15 4.83 5.09 -6.03
C GLY A 15 6.30 5.51 -6.11
N ARG A 16 6.63 6.20 -7.18
CA ARG A 16 7.97 6.68 -7.48
C ARG A 16 8.47 7.68 -6.42
N THR A 17 9.77 7.81 -6.27
CA THR A 17 10.35 8.95 -5.54
C THR A 17 9.87 10.25 -6.17
N GLU A 18 9.62 11.25 -5.35
CA GLU A 18 9.11 12.57 -5.78
C GLU A 18 7.67 12.58 -6.33
N SER A 19 6.94 11.47 -6.34
CA SER A 19 5.51 11.47 -6.72
C SER A 19 4.60 12.22 -5.73
N GLY A 20 5.12 12.68 -4.60
CA GLY A 20 4.37 13.43 -3.60
C GLY A 20 3.75 12.58 -2.47
N LYS A 21 4.17 11.32 -2.26
CA LYS A 21 3.61 10.41 -1.23
C LYS A 21 3.57 11.02 0.18
N SER A 22 4.72 11.44 0.70
CA SER A 22 4.83 11.98 2.07
C SER A 22 4.02 13.28 2.24
N VAL A 23 3.99 14.14 1.21
CA VAL A 23 3.15 15.35 1.23
C VAL A 23 1.68 14.98 1.21
N THR A 24 1.28 14.01 0.40
CA THR A 24 -0.09 13.48 0.34
C THR A 24 -0.49 12.84 1.67
N ALA A 25 0.41 12.06 2.28
CA ALA A 25 0.19 11.51 3.62
C ALA A 25 -0.13 12.60 4.66
N ASN A 26 0.65 13.68 4.66
CA ASN A 26 0.43 14.84 5.52
C ASN A 26 -0.91 15.54 5.20
N THR A 27 -1.27 15.67 3.94
CA THR A 27 -2.57 16.25 3.54
C THR A 27 -3.74 15.39 4.03
N ILE A 28 -3.64 14.06 3.92
CA ILE A 28 -4.68 13.13 4.41
C ILE A 28 -4.80 13.19 5.94
N LEU A 29 -3.68 13.29 6.66
CA LEU A 29 -3.67 13.41 8.12
C LEU A 29 -4.09 14.81 8.62
N GLY A 30 -4.04 15.83 7.75
CA GLY A 30 -4.31 17.22 8.14
C GLY A 30 -3.19 17.88 8.94
N GLU A 31 -2.06 17.20 9.11
CA GLU A 31 -0.89 17.69 9.86
C GLU A 31 0.44 17.22 9.24
N GLN A 32 1.53 17.95 9.55
CA GLN A 32 2.88 17.64 9.06
C GLN A 32 3.56 16.61 9.97
N VAL A 33 3.33 15.35 9.71
CA VAL A 33 3.91 14.22 10.46
C VAL A 33 5.13 13.65 9.75
N PHE A 34 5.01 13.47 8.43
CA PHE A 34 6.09 12.92 7.61
C PHE A 34 6.97 14.04 7.06
N ASP A 35 8.29 13.80 7.08
CA ASP A 35 9.23 14.76 6.52
C ASP A 35 9.12 14.77 4.98
N SER A 36 8.75 15.91 4.43
CA SER A 36 8.47 16.11 3.00
C SER A 36 9.38 17.16 2.35
N LYS A 37 10.45 17.56 3.03
CA LYS A 37 11.41 18.55 2.49
C LYS A 37 12.32 17.93 1.43
N ILE A 38 12.62 18.71 0.40
CA ILE A 38 13.31 18.35 -0.85
C ILE A 38 14.87 18.31 -0.82
N PRO A 39 15.65 18.25 0.23
CA PRO A 39 17.04 17.84 0.05
C PRO A 39 17.13 16.32 -0.06
N ALA A 40 18.00 15.84 -0.94
CA ALA A 40 18.30 14.42 -1.17
C ALA A 40 18.64 13.59 0.10
N GLN A 41 18.81 14.25 1.24
CA GLN A 41 19.05 13.65 2.55
C GLN A 41 17.78 13.15 3.25
N PHE A 42 16.58 13.58 2.81
CA PHE A 42 15.29 13.28 3.44
C PHE A 42 14.44 12.28 2.66
N ILE A 43 15.06 11.45 1.84
CA ILE A 43 14.35 10.38 1.16
C ILE A 43 13.90 9.36 2.21
N THR A 44 12.60 9.06 2.24
CA THR A 44 12.03 8.00 3.08
C THR A 44 12.77 6.70 2.84
N LYS A 45 13.53 6.22 3.83
CA LYS A 45 14.38 5.01 3.71
C LYS A 45 13.67 3.75 4.20
N SER A 46 12.66 3.91 5.04
CA SER A 46 11.86 2.83 5.62
C SER A 46 10.39 3.22 5.60
N CYS A 47 9.49 2.24 5.65
CA CYS A 47 8.08 2.53 5.84
C CYS A 47 7.87 3.23 7.18
N GLN A 48 7.13 4.33 7.16
CA GLN A 48 6.72 5.08 8.34
C GLN A 48 5.20 5.04 8.45
N GLU A 49 4.67 5.04 9.66
CA GLU A 49 3.23 5.06 9.87
C GLU A 49 2.83 6.16 10.85
N ALA A 50 1.69 6.73 10.61
CA ALA A 50 1.05 7.69 11.50
C ALA A 50 -0.47 7.53 11.45
N SER A 51 -1.14 7.85 12.54
CA SER A 51 -2.60 7.77 12.63
C SER A 51 -3.20 9.07 13.11
N GLN A 52 -4.35 9.43 12.55
CA GLN A 52 -5.12 10.59 12.95
C GLN A 52 -6.62 10.24 12.97
N LYS A 53 -7.35 10.88 13.88
CA LYS A 53 -8.82 10.76 13.89
C LYS A 53 -9.42 11.67 12.84
N TRP A 54 -10.21 11.07 11.95
CA TRP A 54 -10.93 11.78 10.92
C TRP A 54 -12.41 11.40 10.97
N LYS A 55 -13.27 12.38 11.28
CA LYS A 55 -14.74 12.18 11.40
C LYS A 55 -15.15 10.97 12.26
N GLY A 56 -14.44 10.77 13.40
CA GLY A 56 -14.73 9.68 14.33
C GLY A 56 -14.15 8.32 13.97
N ARG A 57 -13.39 8.21 12.87
CA ARG A 57 -12.68 7.02 12.43
C ARG A 57 -11.16 7.23 12.52
N ASP A 58 -10.42 6.21 12.87
CA ASP A 58 -8.96 6.28 12.85
C ASP A 58 -8.46 6.02 11.42
N LEU A 59 -7.68 6.95 10.85
CA LEU A 59 -6.94 6.76 9.61
C LEU A 59 -5.51 6.39 9.98
N LEU A 60 -5.03 5.22 9.57
CA LEU A 60 -3.64 4.81 9.68
C LEU A 60 -3.00 4.91 8.30
N ILE A 61 -2.10 5.85 8.13
CA ILE A 61 -1.38 6.09 6.88
C ILE A 61 0.02 5.51 6.98
N ILE A 62 0.39 4.72 5.99
CA ILE A 62 1.72 4.14 5.83
C ILE A 62 2.39 4.80 4.64
N ASP A 63 3.39 5.65 4.89
CA ASP A 63 4.24 6.23 3.87
C ASP A 63 5.39 5.29 3.54
N SER A 64 5.48 4.82 2.31
CA SER A 64 6.54 3.91 1.87
C SER A 64 7.70 4.65 1.22
N PRO A 65 8.91 4.07 1.23
CA PRO A 65 10.01 4.56 0.42
C PRO A 65 9.64 4.63 -1.06
N GLY A 66 10.12 5.66 -1.75
CA GLY A 66 9.88 5.84 -3.18
C GLY A 66 10.60 4.77 -4.01
N LEU A 67 9.85 4.15 -4.91
CA LEU A 67 10.35 3.12 -5.83
C LEU A 67 10.98 3.82 -7.04
N PHE A 68 12.19 4.24 -6.97
CA PHE A 68 13.06 4.47 -8.13
C PHE A 68 14.37 5.16 -7.78
N TYR A 69 15.51 4.45 -7.92
CA TYR A 69 16.83 5.03 -8.16
C TYR A 69 17.71 4.05 -8.98
N THR A 70 18.55 3.28 -8.37
CA THR A 70 19.36 2.24 -9.02
C THR A 70 18.74 0.87 -8.76
N LYS A 71 19.08 -0.14 -9.58
CA LYS A 71 18.62 -1.52 -9.36
C LYS A 71 18.95 -2.05 -7.96
N GLU A 72 20.08 -1.61 -7.38
CA GLU A 72 20.51 -2.00 -6.03
C GLU A 72 19.59 -1.38 -4.96
N SER A 73 19.26 -0.08 -5.11
CA SER A 73 18.33 0.59 -4.19
C SER A 73 16.90 0.05 -4.30
N GLN A 74 16.45 -0.34 -5.49
CA GLN A 74 15.11 -0.93 -5.70
C GLN A 74 14.92 -2.20 -4.86
N ASN A 75 15.89 -3.11 -4.87
CA ASN A 75 15.80 -4.34 -4.08
C ASN A 75 15.76 -4.07 -2.57
N ALA A 76 16.55 -3.12 -2.09
CA ALA A 76 16.52 -2.71 -0.69
C ALA A 76 15.15 -2.13 -0.30
N ILE A 77 14.58 -1.25 -1.13
CA ILE A 77 13.27 -0.64 -0.92
C ILE A 77 12.15 -1.68 -0.95
N LEU A 78 12.15 -2.58 -1.94
CA LEU A 78 11.18 -3.67 -2.02
C LEU A 78 11.24 -4.58 -0.79
N ASN A 79 12.45 -4.83 -0.26
CA ASN A 79 12.63 -5.62 0.96
C ASN A 79 12.11 -4.88 2.20
N GLU A 80 12.27 -3.56 2.30
CA GLU A 80 11.69 -2.77 3.39
C GLU A 80 10.16 -2.79 3.36
N ILE A 81 9.55 -2.62 2.19
CA ILE A 81 8.09 -2.72 2.05
C ILE A 81 7.61 -4.15 2.39
N LYS A 82 8.30 -5.17 1.89
CA LYS A 82 8.00 -6.56 2.26
C LYS A 82 8.09 -6.80 3.75
N LYS A 83 9.17 -6.34 4.37
CA LYS A 83 9.39 -6.45 5.82
C LYS A 83 8.25 -5.80 6.59
N TYR A 84 7.86 -4.58 6.23
CA TYR A 84 6.72 -3.91 6.85
C TYR A 84 5.44 -4.73 6.70
N LEU A 85 5.12 -5.20 5.50
CA LEU A 85 3.96 -6.05 5.24
C LEU A 85 4.00 -7.39 6.02
N PHE A 86 5.18 -7.91 6.31
CA PHE A 86 5.35 -9.14 7.12
C PHE A 86 5.22 -8.89 8.62
N THR A 87 5.66 -7.73 9.11
CA THR A 87 5.64 -7.42 10.54
C THR A 87 4.33 -6.78 10.98
N SER A 88 3.64 -6.07 10.09
CA SER A 88 2.31 -5.51 10.36
C SER A 88 1.29 -6.65 10.42
N HIS A 89 0.73 -6.89 11.59
CA HIS A 89 -0.29 -7.94 11.80
C HIS A 89 -1.67 -7.59 11.22
N HIS A 90 -1.80 -6.41 10.63
CA HIS A 90 -3.04 -5.88 10.09
C HIS A 90 -2.96 -5.79 8.57
N GLY A 91 -3.97 -6.30 7.88
CA GLY A 91 -4.08 -6.12 6.43
C GLY A 91 -4.38 -4.68 6.02
N LEU A 92 -4.16 -4.36 4.75
CA LEU A 92 -4.41 -3.04 4.18
C LEU A 92 -5.84 -2.96 3.61
N HIS A 93 -6.54 -1.87 3.91
CA HIS A 93 -7.84 -1.58 3.29
C HIS A 93 -7.64 -1.01 1.88
N ALA A 94 -6.59 -0.19 1.70
CA ALA A 94 -6.25 0.39 0.40
C ALA A 94 -4.73 0.47 0.19
N ILE A 95 -4.32 0.28 -1.06
CA ILE A 95 -3.00 0.57 -1.58
C ILE A 95 -3.17 1.74 -2.55
N ILE A 96 -2.61 2.89 -2.21
CA ILE A 96 -2.72 4.09 -3.03
C ILE A 96 -1.46 4.23 -3.87
N LEU A 97 -1.60 4.08 -5.18
CA LEU A 97 -0.54 4.38 -6.13
C LEU A 97 -0.54 5.87 -6.43
N VAL A 98 0.48 6.57 -5.94
CA VAL A 98 0.62 8.02 -6.09
C VAL A 98 1.44 8.33 -7.35
N ILE A 99 0.82 9.06 -8.27
CA ILE A 99 1.40 9.48 -9.55
C ILE A 99 1.22 11.00 -9.69
N GLN A 100 2.24 11.70 -10.19
CA GLN A 100 2.08 13.11 -10.54
C GLN A 100 1.24 13.25 -11.81
N LEU A 101 0.26 14.15 -11.80
CA LEU A 101 -0.58 14.42 -12.96
C LEU A 101 0.30 14.83 -14.18
N GLY A 102 -0.03 14.36 -15.35
CA GLY A 102 0.75 14.62 -16.57
C GLY A 102 2.09 13.88 -16.69
N CYS A 103 2.55 13.19 -15.65
CA CYS A 103 3.88 12.55 -15.62
C CYS A 103 3.83 11.01 -15.66
N TYR A 104 3.08 10.43 -16.61
CA TYR A 104 3.08 8.96 -16.78
C TYR A 104 4.15 8.52 -17.78
N THR A 105 5.39 8.48 -17.32
CA THR A 105 6.58 8.13 -18.10
C THR A 105 6.86 6.63 -18.11
N GLN A 106 7.86 6.19 -18.88
CA GLN A 106 8.34 4.80 -18.86
C GLN A 106 8.80 4.37 -17.44
N GLU A 107 9.31 5.29 -16.64
CA GLU A 107 9.74 5.03 -15.25
C GLU A 107 8.54 4.77 -14.35
N GLU A 108 7.41 5.47 -14.55
CA GLU A 108 6.16 5.18 -13.85
C GLU A 108 5.64 3.79 -14.22
N GLN A 109 5.71 3.39 -15.48
CA GLN A 109 5.32 2.05 -15.94
C GLN A 109 6.18 0.95 -15.30
N GLN A 110 7.49 1.19 -15.16
CA GLN A 110 8.39 0.28 -14.44
C GLN A 110 8.03 0.19 -12.96
N THR A 111 7.74 1.34 -12.32
CA THR A 111 7.28 1.39 -10.93
C THR A 111 6.00 0.59 -10.74
N VAL A 112 5.02 0.74 -11.61
CA VAL A 112 3.78 -0.07 -11.61
C VAL A 112 4.08 -1.55 -11.71
N THR A 113 5.00 -1.94 -12.58
CA THR A 113 5.42 -3.34 -12.74
C THR A 113 6.04 -3.88 -11.46
N LEU A 114 6.89 -3.09 -10.79
CA LEU A 114 7.48 -3.48 -9.51
C LEU A 114 6.42 -3.64 -8.42
N ILE A 115 5.44 -2.75 -8.37
CA ILE A 115 4.32 -2.81 -7.42
C ILE A 115 3.47 -4.06 -7.66
N LYS A 116 3.14 -4.36 -8.92
CA LYS A 116 2.41 -5.59 -9.28
C LYS A 116 3.18 -6.85 -8.87
N ASN A 117 4.49 -6.87 -9.07
CA ASN A 117 5.35 -7.99 -8.64
C ASN A 117 5.46 -8.09 -7.12
N LEU A 118 5.43 -6.96 -6.40
CA LEU A 118 5.52 -6.91 -4.94
C LEU A 118 4.25 -7.43 -4.27
N PHE A 119 3.09 -6.94 -4.70
CA PHE A 119 1.81 -7.23 -4.07
C PHE A 119 1.05 -8.36 -4.75
N GLY A 120 1.39 -8.69 -6.00
CA GLY A 120 0.67 -9.64 -6.84
C GLY A 120 -0.59 -9.04 -7.47
N GLU A 121 -1.11 -9.70 -8.51
CA GLU A 121 -2.29 -9.20 -9.24
C GLU A 121 -3.55 -9.10 -8.38
N ALA A 122 -3.68 -9.96 -7.37
CA ALA A 122 -4.81 -9.91 -6.44
C ALA A 122 -4.89 -8.58 -5.65
N ALA A 123 -3.80 -7.81 -5.59
CA ALA A 123 -3.78 -6.51 -4.93
C ALA A 123 -4.48 -5.42 -5.74
N MET A 124 -4.62 -5.59 -7.07
CA MET A 124 -5.23 -4.59 -7.94
C MET A 124 -6.65 -4.22 -7.52
N LYS A 125 -7.40 -5.16 -6.96
CA LYS A 125 -8.75 -4.91 -6.43
C LYS A 125 -8.78 -4.06 -5.15
N TYR A 126 -7.64 -3.84 -4.50
CA TYR A 126 -7.46 -2.95 -3.34
C TYR A 126 -6.67 -1.69 -3.70
N MET A 127 -6.40 -1.48 -4.98
CA MET A 127 -5.59 -0.36 -5.44
C MET A 127 -6.46 0.79 -5.93
N ILE A 128 -6.02 1.99 -5.62
CA ILE A 128 -6.58 3.26 -6.09
C ILE A 128 -5.42 4.07 -6.66
N ILE A 129 -5.62 4.72 -7.79
CA ILE A 129 -4.65 5.64 -8.38
C ILE A 129 -4.96 7.04 -7.90
N LEU A 130 -3.99 7.67 -7.24
CA LEU A 130 -4.12 9.03 -6.75
C LEU A 130 -3.16 9.94 -7.50
N PHE A 131 -3.71 10.92 -8.20
CA PHE A 131 -2.93 11.92 -8.91
C PHE A 131 -2.64 13.11 -8.01
N THR A 132 -1.36 13.46 -7.85
CA THR A 132 -0.94 14.72 -7.22
C THR A 132 -0.95 15.85 -8.24
N HIS A 133 -0.83 17.10 -7.77
CA HIS A 133 -0.89 18.30 -8.61
C HIS A 133 -2.25 18.50 -9.30
N LYS A 134 -3.34 18.27 -8.58
CA LYS A 134 -4.71 18.49 -9.07
C LYS A 134 -4.92 19.91 -9.62
N GLU A 135 -4.21 20.88 -9.07
CA GLU A 135 -4.21 22.27 -9.52
C GLU A 135 -3.79 22.45 -11.00
N GLU A 136 -3.06 21.50 -11.58
CA GLU A 136 -2.68 21.52 -12.99
C GLU A 136 -3.84 21.17 -13.94
N LEU A 137 -4.96 20.66 -13.42
CA LEU A 137 -6.16 20.43 -14.22
C LEU A 137 -6.86 21.75 -14.62
N GLU A 138 -6.62 22.84 -13.87
CA GLU A 138 -7.33 24.11 -14.06
C GLU A 138 -8.87 23.88 -14.12
N ASP A 139 -9.50 24.17 -15.26
CA ASP A 139 -10.94 23.98 -15.48
C ASP A 139 -11.29 22.60 -16.03
N LEU A 140 -10.30 21.72 -16.26
CA LEU A 140 -10.52 20.39 -16.83
C LEU A 140 -10.90 19.38 -15.73
N SER A 141 -11.93 18.57 -15.96
CA SER A 141 -12.19 17.46 -15.05
C SER A 141 -11.13 16.36 -15.18
N LEU A 142 -10.88 15.62 -14.09
CA LEU A 142 -9.96 14.47 -14.12
C LEU A 142 -10.40 13.44 -15.19
N SER A 143 -11.71 13.22 -15.35
CA SER A 143 -12.23 12.30 -16.38
C SER A 143 -11.83 12.73 -17.79
N ASN A 144 -12.04 14.02 -18.13
CA ASN A 144 -11.67 14.55 -19.45
C ASN A 144 -10.17 14.51 -19.70
N PHE A 145 -9.37 14.74 -18.65
CA PHE A 145 -7.91 14.58 -18.73
C PHE A 145 -7.52 13.13 -19.05
N LEU A 146 -8.13 12.16 -18.37
CA LEU A 146 -7.81 10.73 -18.51
C LEU A 146 -8.29 10.13 -19.83
N GLU A 147 -9.32 10.68 -20.48
CA GLU A 147 -9.75 10.27 -21.82
C GLU A 147 -8.65 10.43 -22.87
N ASN A 148 -7.78 11.44 -22.68
CA ASN A 148 -6.67 11.74 -23.57
C ASN A 148 -5.29 11.29 -23.03
N ALA A 149 -5.29 10.55 -21.92
CA ALA A 149 -4.06 10.08 -21.28
C ALA A 149 -3.42 8.91 -22.05
N ASP A 150 -2.15 8.61 -21.69
CA ASP A 150 -1.42 7.46 -22.23
C ASP A 150 -2.21 6.15 -22.10
N VAL A 151 -2.18 5.34 -23.15
CA VAL A 151 -2.95 4.09 -23.26
C VAL A 151 -2.61 3.09 -22.15
N ASN A 152 -1.37 3.09 -21.65
CA ASN A 152 -0.97 2.21 -20.55
C ASN A 152 -1.50 2.72 -19.22
N LEU A 153 -1.63 4.06 -19.04
CA LEU A 153 -2.28 4.64 -17.89
C LEU A 153 -3.77 4.32 -17.87
N GLN A 154 -4.46 4.46 -19.00
CA GLN A 154 -5.88 4.09 -19.12
C GLN A 154 -6.10 2.60 -18.81
N ARG A 155 -5.20 1.72 -19.30
CA ARG A 155 -5.23 0.29 -18.97
C ARG A 155 -5.06 0.04 -17.49
N LEU A 156 -4.10 0.70 -16.85
CA LEU A 156 -3.85 0.58 -15.42
C LEU A 156 -5.08 1.00 -14.60
N ILE A 157 -5.73 2.11 -14.96
CA ILE A 157 -6.95 2.58 -14.30
C ILE A 157 -8.05 1.53 -14.40
N LYS A 158 -8.24 0.92 -15.59
CA LYS A 158 -9.22 -0.18 -15.78
C LYS A 158 -8.88 -1.40 -14.93
N GLU A 159 -7.63 -1.79 -14.85
CA GLU A 159 -7.17 -2.90 -13.98
C GLU A 159 -7.44 -2.61 -12.49
N CYS A 160 -7.39 -1.35 -12.08
CA CYS A 160 -7.77 -0.91 -10.74
C CYS A 160 -9.29 -0.71 -10.58
N GLY A 161 -10.11 -1.13 -11.54
CA GLY A 161 -11.59 -0.99 -11.49
C GLY A 161 -12.06 0.44 -11.53
N GLU A 162 -11.46 1.26 -12.37
CA GLU A 162 -11.75 2.70 -12.59
C GLU A 162 -11.59 3.57 -11.31
N ARG A 163 -10.87 3.07 -10.29
CA ARG A 163 -10.69 3.79 -9.04
C ARG A 163 -9.51 4.74 -9.15
N CYS A 164 -9.83 6.01 -9.35
CA CYS A 164 -8.84 7.09 -9.33
C CYS A 164 -9.45 8.38 -8.76
N CYS A 165 -8.61 9.22 -8.20
CA CYS A 165 -8.93 10.57 -7.74
C CYS A 165 -7.70 11.48 -7.86
N ALA A 166 -7.87 12.77 -7.68
CA ALA A 166 -6.79 13.74 -7.71
C ALA A 166 -6.77 14.58 -6.43
N ILE A 167 -5.57 14.97 -5.98
CA ILE A 167 -5.35 15.79 -4.80
C ILE A 167 -4.38 16.94 -5.09
N SER A 168 -4.71 18.12 -4.60
CA SER A 168 -3.78 19.26 -4.53
C SER A 168 -3.12 19.29 -3.15
N ASN A 169 -1.82 19.15 -3.15
CA ASN A 169 -0.98 19.33 -1.95
C ASN A 169 -0.45 20.77 -1.80
N SER A 170 -0.93 21.68 -2.65
CA SER A 170 -0.50 23.07 -2.64
C SER A 170 -0.79 23.75 -1.31
N LYS A 171 0.11 24.62 -0.89
CA LYS A 171 -0.11 25.49 0.28
C LYS A 171 -1.21 26.52 0.03
N ASN A 172 -1.49 26.82 -1.25
CA ASN A 172 -2.51 27.76 -1.66
C ASN A 172 -3.92 27.15 -1.69
N THR A 173 -4.03 25.81 -1.67
CA THR A 173 -5.31 25.10 -1.57
C THR A 173 -5.88 25.33 -0.17
N ASP A 174 -7.11 25.83 -0.11
CA ASP A 174 -7.75 26.09 1.18
C ASP A 174 -8.07 24.80 1.95
N GLN A 175 -8.36 24.95 3.23
CA GLN A 175 -8.57 23.81 4.13
C GLN A 175 -9.85 23.04 3.77
N ALA A 176 -10.90 23.74 3.34
CA ALA A 176 -12.18 23.12 2.98
C ALA A 176 -12.03 22.26 1.72
N GLU A 177 -11.24 22.72 0.74
CA GLU A 177 -10.93 21.93 -0.45
C GLU A 177 -10.07 20.70 -0.11
N LYS A 178 -9.06 20.86 0.77
CA LYS A 178 -8.27 19.71 1.24
C LYS A 178 -9.14 18.66 1.93
N GLU A 179 -10.04 19.09 2.81
CA GLU A 179 -10.97 18.19 3.48
C GLU A 179 -11.94 17.50 2.50
N ALA A 180 -12.41 18.21 1.49
CA ALA A 180 -13.28 17.63 0.45
C ALA A 180 -12.55 16.56 -0.37
N GLN A 181 -11.27 16.78 -0.73
CA GLN A 181 -10.44 15.81 -1.44
C GLN A 181 -10.15 14.56 -0.60
N VAL A 182 -9.88 14.73 0.69
CA VAL A 182 -9.72 13.60 1.62
C VAL A 182 -11.03 12.82 1.78
N GLN A 183 -12.17 13.54 1.83
CA GLN A 183 -13.49 12.90 1.87
C GLN A 183 -13.72 12.04 0.62
N GLU A 184 -13.47 12.57 -0.58
CA GLU A 184 -13.58 11.85 -1.85
C GLU A 184 -12.73 10.57 -1.84
N LEU A 185 -11.48 10.66 -1.39
CA LEU A 185 -10.59 9.50 -1.28
C LEU A 185 -11.14 8.44 -0.31
N VAL A 186 -11.62 8.85 0.87
CA VAL A 186 -12.17 7.93 1.88
C VAL A 186 -13.44 7.25 1.37
N GLU A 187 -14.33 7.99 0.71
CA GLU A 187 -15.54 7.43 0.09
C GLU A 187 -15.20 6.39 -1.00
N LEU A 188 -14.19 6.68 -1.81
CA LEU A 188 -13.70 5.75 -2.83
C LEU A 188 -13.14 4.47 -2.20
N ILE A 189 -12.42 4.59 -1.07
CA ILE A 189 -11.92 3.44 -0.31
C ILE A 189 -13.07 2.65 0.30
N ASP A 190 -14.03 3.32 0.92
CA ASP A 190 -15.17 2.66 1.55
C ASP A 190 -16.01 1.88 0.54
N LYS A 191 -16.27 2.46 -0.64
CA LYS A 191 -16.92 1.77 -1.75
C LYS A 191 -16.12 0.54 -2.18
N MET A 192 -14.80 0.68 -2.37
CA MET A 192 -13.93 -0.45 -2.73
C MET A 192 -13.94 -1.55 -1.67
N VAL A 193 -13.94 -1.20 -0.38
CA VAL A 193 -14.03 -2.18 0.71
C VAL A 193 -15.38 -2.91 0.69
N GLN A 194 -16.48 -2.19 0.42
CA GLN A 194 -17.81 -2.80 0.26
C GLN A 194 -17.85 -3.76 -0.94
N ASP A 195 -17.33 -3.36 -2.09
CA ASP A 195 -17.24 -4.20 -3.31
C ASP A 195 -16.40 -5.47 -3.06
N ASN A 196 -15.40 -5.38 -2.19
CA ASN A 196 -14.58 -6.50 -1.74
C ASN A 196 -15.20 -7.25 -0.53
N GLN A 197 -16.49 -7.04 -0.21
CA GLN A 197 -17.21 -7.71 0.88
C GLN A 197 -16.57 -7.51 2.27
N GLY A 198 -16.01 -6.35 2.52
CA GLY A 198 -15.31 -6.04 3.76
C GLY A 198 -13.93 -6.70 3.90
N ALA A 199 -13.45 -7.39 2.85
CA ALA A 199 -12.12 -7.97 2.86
C ALA A 199 -11.04 -6.88 2.72
N TYR A 200 -9.90 -7.13 3.34
CA TYR A 200 -8.70 -6.31 3.23
C TYR A 200 -7.56 -7.11 2.58
N PHE A 201 -6.62 -6.40 2.01
CA PHE A 201 -5.44 -7.02 1.43
C PHE A 201 -4.54 -7.58 2.53
N THR A 202 -4.27 -8.87 2.44
CA THR A 202 -3.24 -9.55 3.26
C THR A 202 -2.20 -10.13 2.31
N ASN A 203 -0.92 -9.97 2.65
CA ASN A 203 0.13 -10.62 1.89
C ASN A 203 -0.11 -12.14 1.88
N PRO A 204 -0.07 -12.83 0.72
CA PRO A 204 -0.25 -14.29 0.63
C PRO A 204 0.63 -15.08 1.59
N ALA A 205 1.84 -14.59 1.89
CA ALA A 205 2.72 -15.19 2.89
C ALA A 205 2.17 -15.11 4.33
N HIS A 206 1.34 -14.11 4.66
CA HIS A 206 0.67 -13.99 5.95
C HIS A 206 -0.44 -15.01 6.16
N LYS A 207 -1.15 -15.39 5.10
CA LYS A 207 -2.19 -16.42 5.20
C LYS A 207 -1.61 -17.74 5.72
N GLY A 208 -0.40 -18.09 5.30
CA GLY A 208 0.33 -19.25 5.84
C GLY A 208 0.69 -19.10 7.32
N THR A 209 1.13 -17.91 7.72
CA THR A 209 1.56 -17.63 9.11
C THR A 209 0.37 -17.53 10.07
N GLU A 210 -0.75 -16.96 9.67
CA GLU A 210 -1.98 -16.92 10.48
C GLU A 210 -2.60 -18.29 10.68
N VAL A 211 -2.66 -19.10 9.62
CA VAL A 211 -3.11 -20.50 9.71
C VAL A 211 -2.18 -21.29 10.61
N ARG A 212 -0.86 -21.03 10.57
CA ARG A 212 0.13 -21.66 11.43
C ARG A 212 -0.04 -21.24 12.88
N LYS A 213 -0.16 -19.93 13.19
CA LYS A 213 -0.42 -19.42 14.55
C LYS A 213 -1.71 -20.00 15.13
N ARG A 214 -2.78 -20.05 14.35
CA ARG A 214 -4.05 -20.66 14.76
C ARG A 214 -3.93 -22.15 15.03
N LYS A 215 -3.18 -22.88 14.19
CA LYS A 215 -2.86 -24.29 14.43
C LYS A 215 -2.02 -24.46 15.69
N GLU A 216 -1.01 -23.64 15.93
CA GLU A 216 -0.19 -23.65 17.14
C GLU A 216 -1.01 -23.33 18.40
N GLU A 217 -1.93 -22.35 18.36
CA GLU A 217 -2.83 -22.05 19.47
C GLU A 217 -3.81 -23.19 19.77
N VAL A 218 -4.34 -23.83 18.73
CA VAL A 218 -5.21 -24.99 18.87
C VAL A 218 -4.43 -26.20 19.41
N LEU A 219 -3.23 -26.44 18.92
CA LEU A 219 -2.34 -27.52 19.40
C LEU A 219 -1.91 -27.27 20.85
N LYS A 220 -1.58 -26.03 21.23
CA LYS A 220 -1.30 -25.67 22.63
C LYS A 220 -2.47 -25.93 23.58
N LYS A 221 -3.70 -25.74 23.11
CA LYS A 221 -4.90 -26.04 23.90
C LYS A 221 -5.20 -27.53 24.03
N ILE A 222 -4.86 -28.32 23.03
CA ILE A 222 -5.19 -29.77 22.96
C ILE A 222 -4.07 -30.63 23.55
N TYR A 223 -2.80 -30.22 23.39
CA TYR A 223 -1.62 -30.98 23.82
C TYR A 223 -0.60 -30.07 24.53
N PRO A 224 -0.84 -29.69 25.79
CA PRO A 224 0.05 -28.77 26.50
C PRO A 224 1.48 -29.31 26.75
N ASP A 225 1.66 -30.63 26.82
CA ASP A 225 2.92 -31.26 27.23
C ASP A 225 3.80 -31.80 26.09
N HIS A 226 3.39 -31.67 24.82
CA HIS A 226 4.14 -32.25 23.68
C HIS A 226 4.73 -31.22 22.70
N LEU A 227 4.83 -29.97 23.10
CA LEU A 227 4.97 -28.88 22.13
C LEU A 227 6.40 -28.59 21.63
N GLU A 228 7.43 -28.83 22.45
CA GLU A 228 8.80 -28.40 22.09
C GLU A 228 9.41 -29.23 20.97
N ILE A 229 9.11 -30.51 20.87
CA ILE A 229 9.73 -31.41 19.87
C ILE A 229 9.09 -31.26 18.48
N GLN A 230 7.80 -30.94 18.39
CA GLN A 230 7.11 -30.78 17.11
C GLN A 230 7.32 -29.42 16.48
N ILE A 231 7.53 -28.35 17.25
CA ILE A 231 7.82 -27.00 16.73
C ILE A 231 9.13 -27.00 15.96
N VAL A 232 10.18 -27.60 16.48
CA VAL A 232 11.49 -27.68 15.82
C VAL A 232 11.40 -28.45 14.49
N ARG A 233 10.65 -29.54 14.44
CA ARG A 233 10.48 -30.34 13.21
C ARG A 233 9.71 -29.59 12.12
N VAL A 234 8.66 -28.88 12.47
CA VAL A 234 7.86 -28.08 11.52
C VAL A 234 8.64 -26.87 11.01
N GLU A 235 9.53 -26.30 11.83
CA GLU A 235 10.42 -25.20 11.42
C GLU A 235 11.48 -25.66 10.41
N GLU A 236 12.03 -26.84 10.58
CA GLU A 236 12.98 -27.43 9.64
C GLU A 236 12.34 -27.80 8.31
N GLU A 237 11.13 -28.39 8.33
CA GLU A 237 10.37 -28.75 7.13
C GLU A 237 9.92 -27.53 6.33
N CYS A 238 9.42 -26.47 6.98
CA CYS A 238 9.08 -25.21 6.31
C CYS A 238 10.30 -24.48 5.73
N ALA A 239 11.45 -24.50 6.42
CA ALA A 239 12.67 -23.93 5.91
C ALA A 239 13.20 -24.67 4.68
N GLN A 240 13.02 -25.99 4.62
CA GLN A 240 13.38 -26.82 3.47
C GLN A 240 12.43 -26.61 2.28
N GLU A 241 11.12 -26.48 2.50
CA GLU A 241 10.15 -26.19 1.44
C GLU A 241 10.33 -24.79 0.85
N CYS A 242 10.60 -23.77 1.69
CA CYS A 242 10.92 -22.43 1.21
C CYS A 242 12.20 -22.42 0.35
N LYS A 243 13.25 -23.12 0.78
CA LYS A 243 14.48 -23.26 -0.03
C LYS A 243 14.21 -24.00 -1.35
N LYS A 244 13.43 -25.07 -1.35
CA LYS A 244 13.10 -25.84 -2.54
C LYS A 244 12.29 -25.03 -3.55
N SER A 245 11.28 -24.28 -3.10
CA SER A 245 10.49 -23.37 -3.94
C SER A 245 11.33 -22.24 -4.53
N MET A 246 12.31 -21.72 -3.78
CA MET A 246 13.22 -20.69 -4.27
C MET A 246 14.19 -21.24 -5.33
N TRP A 247 14.71 -22.45 -5.15
CA TRP A 247 15.60 -23.10 -6.12
C TRP A 247 14.89 -23.54 -7.40
N GLU A 248 13.61 -23.93 -7.33
CA GLU A 248 12.80 -24.26 -8.51
C GLU A 248 12.49 -23.03 -9.37
N LYS A 249 12.34 -21.86 -8.74
CA LYS A 249 12.18 -20.58 -9.46
C LYS A 249 13.47 -20.08 -10.11
N VAL A 250 14.63 -20.34 -9.49
CA VAL A 250 15.94 -19.95 -10.04
C VAL A 250 16.36 -20.85 -11.20
N ARG A 251 15.91 -22.13 -11.26
CA ARG A 251 16.21 -23.04 -12.38
C ARG A 251 15.37 -22.82 -13.63
N LYS A 252 14.35 -21.95 -13.57
CA LYS A 252 13.47 -21.63 -14.72
C LYS A 252 13.82 -20.30 -15.40
N ILE A 253 14.93 -19.66 -14.98
CA ILE A 253 15.57 -18.50 -15.61
C ILE A 253 16.86 -18.96 -16.28
#